data_e91c40c6accdcc0c127d718e62caff41
#
_entry.id   e91c40c6accdcc0c127d718e62caff41
#
_cell.length_a   1.000
_cell.length_b   1.000
_cell.length_c   1.000
_cell.angle_alpha   90.00
_cell.angle_beta   90.00
_cell.angle_gamma   90.00
#
_symmetry.space_group_name_H-M   'P 1'
#
loop_
_entity.id
_entity.type
_entity.pdbx_description
1 polymer ?
#
loop_
_entity_poly.entity_id
_entity_poly.type
_entity_poly.pdbx_seq_one_letter_code
_entity_poly.pdbx_strand_id
1 'polypeptide(L)'
;MAVQLRKINEQVMVITGATSGIGLTTARMAAEQCAKLVLAARSGEALDQLASELRRTGTQVATVVADVGNPADVERIGQAAMERFGRVDTWVNNAGISIFGRNEDVSLDDMQRLFDTNYWGVVHGSLEAVKHMKTRGGGAIINLGSELSDHAIPLQGIYAASKHAVKAFTDSLRLELEKEKAPIAVTLVKPAAVDTMFVAHAKNYMDKEPSLPPPIYAPELVAKTILYAAQHPKRDVFVGGAAKAISAGNFAMPAMLDRYLRATMFKQQRTSIPSAPNRRDALHAPDPQNELRERQGLSPHVVETCPYTALSLRKGKVMGVLLGAGALFAAWKLAGRPAARTWSANRLRQAL
;
A
#
# COMPACT_ATOMS: atom_id res chain seq x y z
N MET A 1 -23.91 -7.91 2.65
CA MET A 1 -23.45 -8.42 3.96
C MET A 1 -22.08 -7.83 4.24
N ALA A 2 -21.77 -7.54 5.52
CA ALA A 2 -20.40 -7.14 5.87
C ALA A 2 -19.46 -8.35 5.72
N VAL A 3 -18.34 -8.19 5.01
CA VAL A 3 -17.34 -9.25 4.87
C VAL A 3 -16.69 -9.49 6.24
N GLN A 4 -16.77 -10.72 6.73
CA GLN A 4 -16.08 -11.12 7.97
C GLN A 4 -14.76 -11.79 7.60
N LEU A 5 -13.66 -11.20 8.08
CA LEU A 5 -12.31 -11.72 7.90
C LEU A 5 -11.84 -12.42 9.18
N ARG A 6 -11.00 -13.44 9.01
CA ARG A 6 -10.44 -14.22 10.12
C ARG A 6 -9.37 -13.41 10.87
N LYS A 7 -9.03 -13.84 12.09
CA LYS A 7 -7.84 -13.33 12.79
C LYS A 7 -6.58 -13.83 12.10
N ILE A 8 -5.46 -13.12 12.21
CA ILE A 8 -4.21 -13.44 11.51
C ILE A 8 -3.73 -14.88 11.80
N ASN A 9 -3.81 -15.31 13.05
CA ASN A 9 -3.40 -16.67 13.46
C ASN A 9 -4.26 -17.80 12.87
N GLU A 10 -5.38 -17.50 12.27
CA GLU A 10 -6.27 -18.45 11.60
C GLU A 10 -6.11 -18.40 10.07
N GLN A 11 -5.29 -17.48 9.55
CA GLN A 11 -5.19 -17.21 8.12
C GLN A 11 -4.07 -18.00 7.45
N VAL A 12 -4.33 -18.33 6.18
CA VAL A 12 -3.31 -18.62 5.17
C VAL A 12 -3.11 -17.35 4.35
N MET A 13 -1.93 -16.77 4.44
CA MET A 13 -1.57 -15.52 3.77
C MET A 13 -0.57 -15.77 2.64
N VAL A 14 -0.93 -15.38 1.43
CA VAL A 14 -0.03 -15.33 0.27
C VAL A 14 0.59 -13.93 0.24
N ILE A 15 1.93 -13.85 0.10
CA ILE A 15 2.67 -12.59 0.00
C ILE A 15 3.63 -12.68 -1.18
N THR A 16 3.43 -11.82 -2.19
CA THR A 16 4.34 -11.71 -3.34
C THR A 16 5.42 -10.65 -3.09
N GLY A 17 6.62 -10.85 -3.64
CA GLY A 17 7.77 -9.98 -3.34
C GLY A 17 8.19 -10.07 -1.87
N ALA A 18 8.22 -11.29 -1.33
CA ALA A 18 8.37 -11.54 0.10
C ALA A 18 9.81 -11.43 0.62
N THR A 19 10.81 -11.31 -0.26
CA THR A 19 12.22 -11.42 0.11
C THR A 19 12.90 -10.09 0.45
N SER A 20 12.20 -8.96 0.32
CA SER A 20 12.76 -7.65 0.68
C SER A 20 11.69 -6.62 1.07
N GLY A 21 12.11 -5.54 1.72
CA GLY A 21 11.30 -4.37 2.02
C GLY A 21 9.97 -4.68 2.70
N ILE A 22 8.88 -4.08 2.20
CA ILE A 22 7.53 -4.22 2.76
C ILE A 22 7.08 -5.70 2.80
N GLY A 23 7.38 -6.48 1.75
CA GLY A 23 6.98 -7.89 1.69
C GLY A 23 7.64 -8.72 2.79
N LEU A 24 8.94 -8.55 2.99
CA LEU A 24 9.71 -9.21 4.03
C LEU A 24 9.23 -8.81 5.43
N THR A 25 9.09 -7.50 5.67
CA THR A 25 8.55 -6.99 6.94
C THR A 25 7.16 -7.54 7.23
N THR A 26 6.30 -7.60 6.20
CA THR A 26 4.94 -8.17 6.34
C THR A 26 4.99 -9.66 6.66
N ALA A 27 5.86 -10.43 6.00
CA ALA A 27 6.01 -11.86 6.24
C ALA A 27 6.47 -12.15 7.68
N ARG A 28 7.48 -11.43 8.17
CA ARG A 28 7.97 -11.58 9.55
C ARG A 28 6.91 -11.21 10.58
N MET A 29 6.24 -10.07 10.40
CA MET A 29 5.18 -9.62 11.32
C MET A 29 3.92 -10.52 11.27
N ALA A 30 3.62 -11.15 10.14
CA ALA A 30 2.54 -12.14 10.03
C ALA A 30 2.92 -13.44 10.75
N ALA A 31 4.18 -13.87 10.63
CA ALA A 31 4.72 -15.02 11.35
C ALA A 31 4.67 -14.84 12.87
N GLU A 32 5.05 -13.65 13.38
CA GLU A 32 4.93 -13.29 14.80
C GLU A 32 3.48 -13.40 15.31
N GLN A 33 2.49 -13.22 14.43
CA GLN A 33 1.07 -13.38 14.72
C GLN A 33 0.54 -14.79 14.36
N CYS A 34 1.43 -15.74 14.15
CA CYS A 34 1.12 -17.17 13.90
C CYS A 34 0.31 -17.42 12.62
N ALA A 35 0.43 -16.59 11.59
CA ALA A 35 -0.15 -16.88 10.28
C ALA A 35 0.55 -18.07 9.60
N LYS A 36 -0.19 -18.79 8.76
CA LYS A 36 0.40 -19.73 7.79
C LYS A 36 0.75 -18.93 6.53
N LEU A 37 1.95 -19.11 6.00
CA LEU A 37 2.49 -18.27 4.95
C LEU A 37 2.76 -19.04 3.65
N VAL A 38 2.41 -18.42 2.53
CA VAL A 38 2.88 -18.78 1.20
C VAL A 38 3.65 -17.58 0.66
N LEU A 39 4.97 -17.73 0.56
CA LEU A 39 5.88 -16.65 0.19
C LEU A 39 6.34 -16.84 -1.24
N ALA A 40 6.20 -15.82 -2.06
CA ALA A 40 6.60 -15.85 -3.46
C ALA A 40 7.56 -14.70 -3.81
N ALA A 41 8.63 -15.05 -4.50
CA ALA A 41 9.62 -14.12 -5.05
C ALA A 41 10.40 -14.79 -6.17
N ARG A 42 11.23 -14.01 -6.89
CA ARG A 42 12.08 -14.56 -7.96
C ARG A 42 13.37 -15.22 -7.46
N SER A 43 13.86 -14.82 -6.28
CA SER A 43 15.06 -15.40 -5.67
C SER A 43 14.71 -16.64 -4.85
N GLY A 44 15.02 -17.83 -5.36
CA GLY A 44 14.81 -19.09 -4.65
C GLY A 44 15.67 -19.20 -3.40
N GLU A 45 16.94 -18.80 -3.48
CA GLU A 45 17.87 -18.84 -2.36
C GLU A 45 17.37 -17.98 -1.18
N ALA A 46 16.94 -16.74 -1.46
CA ALA A 46 16.41 -15.86 -0.44
C ALA A 46 15.09 -16.38 0.17
N LEU A 47 14.23 -17.02 -0.66
CA LEU A 47 13.02 -17.68 -0.15
C LEU A 47 13.34 -18.84 0.78
N ASP A 48 14.32 -19.67 0.46
CA ASP A 48 14.71 -20.81 1.29
C ASP A 48 15.33 -20.37 2.61
N GLN A 49 16.15 -19.32 2.59
CA GLN A 49 16.71 -18.70 3.79
C GLN A 49 15.60 -18.12 4.68
N LEU A 50 14.67 -17.35 4.12
CA LEU A 50 13.54 -16.77 4.84
C LEU A 50 12.63 -17.87 5.42
N ALA A 51 12.30 -18.89 4.63
CA ALA A 51 11.48 -20.00 5.10
C ALA A 51 12.16 -20.75 6.26
N SER A 52 13.48 -20.95 6.19
CA SER A 52 14.25 -21.57 7.27
C SER A 52 14.27 -20.71 8.53
N GLU A 53 14.39 -19.40 8.39
CA GLU A 53 14.27 -18.44 9.50
C GLU A 53 12.90 -18.56 10.19
N LEU A 54 11.81 -18.48 9.42
CA LEU A 54 10.45 -18.47 9.96
C LEU A 54 10.02 -19.82 10.54
N ARG A 55 10.46 -20.93 9.94
CA ARG A 55 10.17 -22.28 10.48
C ARG A 55 10.83 -22.51 11.83
N ARG A 56 12.00 -21.92 12.10
CA ARG A 56 12.66 -21.99 13.42
C ARG A 56 11.82 -21.35 14.54
N THR A 57 10.95 -20.41 14.21
CA THR A 57 9.99 -19.81 15.16
C THR A 57 8.64 -20.53 15.19
N GLY A 58 8.52 -21.70 14.54
CA GLY A 58 7.29 -22.50 14.51
C GLY A 58 6.29 -22.14 13.41
N THR A 59 6.61 -21.18 12.53
CA THR A 59 5.71 -20.75 11.46
C THR A 59 5.61 -21.80 10.35
N GLN A 60 4.41 -22.11 9.90
CA GLN A 60 4.20 -22.97 8.74
C GLN A 60 4.36 -22.13 7.46
N VAL A 61 5.36 -22.47 6.64
CA VAL A 61 5.73 -21.73 5.44
C VAL A 61 5.81 -22.67 4.22
N ALA A 62 5.18 -22.27 3.13
CA ALA A 62 5.45 -22.74 1.77
C ALA A 62 6.11 -21.61 0.97
N THR A 63 7.00 -21.98 0.04
CA THR A 63 7.71 -21.05 -0.85
C THR A 63 7.47 -21.41 -2.30
N VAL A 64 7.35 -20.37 -3.16
CA VAL A 64 7.22 -20.55 -4.61
C VAL A 64 8.14 -19.56 -5.32
N VAL A 65 9.09 -20.07 -6.08
CA VAL A 65 9.88 -19.23 -7.00
C VAL A 65 8.98 -18.83 -8.15
N ALA A 66 8.68 -17.53 -8.26
CA ALA A 66 7.69 -17.03 -9.19
C ALA A 66 8.02 -15.60 -9.66
N ASP A 67 7.80 -15.35 -10.95
CA ASP A 67 7.68 -14.01 -11.50
C ASP A 67 6.18 -13.68 -11.64
N VAL A 68 5.73 -12.66 -10.92
CA VAL A 68 4.31 -12.29 -10.94
C VAL A 68 3.82 -11.77 -12.30
N GLY A 69 4.75 -11.33 -13.18
CA GLY A 69 4.44 -10.99 -14.57
C GLY A 69 4.04 -12.21 -15.41
N ASN A 70 4.38 -13.42 -14.97
CA ASN A 70 4.00 -14.67 -15.64
C ASN A 70 2.75 -15.27 -14.97
N PRO A 71 1.60 -15.39 -15.68
CA PRO A 71 0.37 -15.92 -15.10
C PRO A 71 0.50 -17.36 -14.62
N ALA A 72 1.27 -18.21 -15.30
CA ALA A 72 1.48 -19.59 -14.89
C ALA A 72 2.24 -19.70 -13.55
N ASP A 73 3.16 -18.77 -13.29
CA ASP A 73 3.87 -18.71 -12.01
C ASP A 73 2.91 -18.31 -10.87
N VAL A 74 2.00 -17.38 -11.14
CA VAL A 74 1.00 -16.95 -10.16
C VAL A 74 -0.01 -18.05 -9.86
N GLU A 75 -0.41 -18.83 -10.87
CA GLU A 75 -1.24 -20.03 -10.66
C GLU A 75 -0.55 -21.04 -9.75
N ARG A 76 0.77 -21.27 -9.91
CA ARG A 76 1.55 -22.16 -9.01
C ARG A 76 1.55 -21.65 -7.56
N ILE A 77 1.51 -20.32 -7.33
CA ILE A 77 1.39 -19.77 -5.96
C ILE A 77 0.03 -20.17 -5.35
N GLY A 78 -1.06 -20.03 -6.10
CA GLY A 78 -2.39 -20.45 -5.66
C GLY A 78 -2.47 -21.95 -5.38
N GLN A 79 -1.92 -22.76 -6.29
CA GLN A 79 -1.85 -24.22 -6.14
C GLN A 79 -1.08 -24.63 -4.87
N ALA A 80 0.09 -24.04 -4.62
CA ALA A 80 0.89 -24.33 -3.42
C ALA A 80 0.13 -23.99 -2.12
N ALA A 81 -0.65 -22.91 -2.11
CA ALA A 81 -1.50 -22.57 -0.98
C ALA A 81 -2.59 -23.63 -0.75
N MET A 82 -3.22 -24.09 -1.82
CA MET A 82 -4.28 -25.08 -1.77
C MET A 82 -3.76 -26.47 -1.38
N GLU A 83 -2.65 -26.91 -1.94
CA GLU A 83 -2.03 -28.20 -1.63
C GLU A 83 -1.53 -28.27 -0.18
N ARG A 84 -0.88 -27.18 0.29
CA ARG A 84 -0.26 -27.17 1.62
C ARG A 84 -1.25 -26.90 2.74
N PHE A 85 -2.24 -26.02 2.52
CA PHE A 85 -3.11 -25.49 3.56
C PHE A 85 -4.61 -25.61 3.27
N GLY A 86 -4.99 -26.00 2.06
CA GLY A 86 -6.38 -26.20 1.64
C GLY A 86 -7.19 -24.91 1.45
N ARG A 87 -6.56 -23.71 1.58
CA ARG A 87 -7.25 -22.42 1.52
C ARG A 87 -6.33 -21.24 1.28
N VAL A 88 -6.92 -20.11 0.90
CA VAL A 88 -6.30 -18.78 0.88
C VAL A 88 -7.25 -17.83 1.60
N ASP A 89 -6.80 -17.15 2.65
CA ASP A 89 -7.60 -16.18 3.42
C ASP A 89 -7.21 -14.74 3.08
N THR A 90 -5.91 -14.49 2.86
CA THR A 90 -5.41 -13.17 2.43
C THR A 90 -4.41 -13.35 1.31
N TRP A 91 -4.55 -12.53 0.27
CA TRP A 91 -3.58 -12.42 -0.83
C TRP A 91 -3.03 -11.00 -0.90
N VAL A 92 -1.71 -10.86 -0.71
CA VAL A 92 -1.02 -9.57 -0.74
C VAL A 92 -0.23 -9.46 -2.04
N ASN A 93 -0.72 -8.66 -2.98
CA ASN A 93 -0.02 -8.26 -4.19
C ASN A 93 0.95 -7.14 -3.84
N ASN A 94 2.15 -7.52 -3.36
CA ASN A 94 3.18 -6.57 -2.92
C ASN A 94 4.34 -6.45 -3.91
N ALA A 95 4.65 -7.48 -4.70
CA ALA A 95 5.71 -7.43 -5.69
C ALA A 95 5.61 -6.17 -6.56
N GLY A 96 6.72 -5.46 -6.71
CA GLY A 96 6.75 -4.21 -7.47
C GLY A 96 8.16 -3.68 -7.60
N ILE A 97 8.40 -2.91 -8.65
CA ILE A 97 9.69 -2.35 -9.02
C ILE A 97 9.51 -0.93 -9.54
N SER A 98 10.59 -0.15 -9.59
CA SER A 98 10.59 1.21 -10.15
C SER A 98 11.66 1.41 -11.20
N ILE A 99 11.46 2.48 -11.95
CA ILE A 99 12.46 3.05 -12.87
C ILE A 99 12.56 4.53 -12.55
N PHE A 100 13.81 5.02 -12.41
CA PHE A 100 14.10 6.45 -12.30
C PHE A 100 14.72 6.93 -13.61
N GLY A 101 14.07 7.89 -14.26
CA GLY A 101 14.50 8.46 -15.53
C GLY A 101 13.44 9.36 -16.13
N ARG A 102 13.83 10.20 -17.10
CA ARG A 102 12.87 10.97 -17.90
C ARG A 102 12.11 9.99 -18.79
N ASN A 103 10.85 10.27 -19.08
CA ASN A 103 10.03 9.38 -19.91
C ASN A 103 10.64 9.11 -21.29
N GLU A 104 11.34 10.09 -21.85
CA GLU A 104 12.00 10.01 -23.15
C GLU A 104 13.28 9.17 -23.15
N ASP A 105 13.91 8.96 -21.98
CA ASP A 105 15.18 8.24 -21.84
C ASP A 105 14.97 6.74 -21.56
N VAL A 106 13.80 6.36 -20.97
CA VAL A 106 13.51 4.98 -20.59
C VAL A 106 13.13 4.14 -21.81
N SER A 107 13.76 2.97 -21.97
CA SER A 107 13.43 2.07 -23.07
C SER A 107 12.02 1.50 -22.96
N LEU A 108 11.38 1.24 -24.11
CA LEU A 108 10.03 0.64 -24.13
C LEU A 108 10.01 -0.76 -23.51
N ASP A 109 11.08 -1.54 -23.67
CA ASP A 109 11.18 -2.88 -23.07
C ASP A 109 11.21 -2.82 -21.55
N ASP A 110 11.94 -1.88 -20.96
CA ASP A 110 11.97 -1.68 -19.52
C ASP A 110 10.62 -1.14 -18.98
N MET A 111 9.96 -0.27 -19.76
CA MET A 111 8.60 0.19 -19.42
C MET A 111 7.61 -0.98 -19.41
N GLN A 112 7.65 -1.85 -20.43
CA GLN A 112 6.81 -3.04 -20.50
C GLN A 112 7.10 -3.98 -19.33
N ARG A 113 8.37 -4.27 -19.06
CA ARG A 113 8.78 -5.13 -17.95
C ARG A 113 8.29 -4.61 -16.59
N LEU A 114 8.34 -3.31 -16.39
CA LEU A 114 7.77 -2.69 -15.18
C LEU A 114 6.26 -2.92 -15.10
N PHE A 115 5.52 -2.76 -16.20
CA PHE A 115 4.07 -3.00 -16.23
C PHE A 115 3.74 -4.47 -15.99
N ASP A 116 4.52 -5.40 -16.54
CA ASP A 116 4.33 -6.83 -16.30
C ASP A 116 4.39 -7.16 -14.81
N THR A 117 5.36 -6.58 -14.09
CA THR A 117 5.47 -6.78 -12.65
C THR A 117 4.41 -6.01 -11.86
N ASN A 118 4.30 -4.70 -12.08
CA ASN A 118 3.53 -3.81 -11.21
C ASN A 118 2.03 -3.88 -11.42
N TYR A 119 1.60 -4.04 -12.68
CA TYR A 119 0.19 -4.04 -13.07
C TYR A 119 -0.31 -5.48 -13.32
N TRP A 120 0.29 -6.18 -14.29
CA TRP A 120 -0.15 -7.54 -14.62
C TRP A 120 0.03 -8.50 -13.46
N GLY A 121 1.11 -8.37 -12.69
CA GLY A 121 1.29 -9.16 -11.46
C GLY A 121 0.16 -8.95 -10.44
N VAL A 122 -0.35 -7.73 -10.29
CA VAL A 122 -1.52 -7.45 -9.44
C VAL A 122 -2.80 -8.03 -10.03
N VAL A 123 -2.98 -7.94 -11.34
CA VAL A 123 -4.14 -8.53 -12.04
C VAL A 123 -4.14 -10.05 -11.86
N HIS A 124 -3.05 -10.73 -12.22
CA HIS A 124 -2.92 -12.18 -12.09
C HIS A 124 -3.18 -12.65 -10.66
N GLY A 125 -2.49 -12.04 -9.66
CA GLY A 125 -2.65 -12.41 -8.26
C GLY A 125 -4.05 -12.16 -7.72
N SER A 126 -4.69 -11.05 -8.12
CA SER A 126 -6.06 -10.75 -7.69
C SER A 126 -7.06 -11.76 -8.27
N LEU A 127 -6.94 -12.11 -9.55
CA LEU A 127 -7.83 -13.06 -10.20
C LEU A 127 -7.64 -14.48 -9.66
N GLU A 128 -6.40 -14.90 -9.41
CA GLU A 128 -6.11 -16.20 -8.78
C GLU A 128 -6.67 -16.25 -7.36
N ALA A 129 -6.51 -15.18 -6.57
CA ALA A 129 -7.12 -15.09 -5.24
C ALA A 129 -8.65 -15.21 -5.29
N VAL A 130 -9.30 -14.49 -6.21
CA VAL A 130 -10.77 -14.55 -6.40
C VAL A 130 -11.23 -15.98 -6.71
N LYS A 131 -10.52 -16.71 -7.60
CA LYS A 131 -10.83 -18.11 -7.96
C LYS A 131 -10.91 -19.00 -6.72
N HIS A 132 -9.96 -18.89 -5.80
CA HIS A 132 -9.93 -19.69 -4.58
C HIS A 132 -10.87 -19.19 -3.49
N MET A 133 -10.96 -17.88 -3.29
CA MET A 133 -11.74 -17.28 -2.21
C MET A 133 -13.26 -17.40 -2.44
N LYS A 134 -13.76 -17.29 -3.68
CA LYS A 134 -15.19 -17.45 -4.00
C LYS A 134 -15.73 -18.80 -3.55
N THR A 135 -14.95 -19.86 -3.65
CA THR A 135 -15.36 -21.25 -3.34
C THR A 135 -15.13 -21.65 -1.87
N ARG A 136 -14.40 -20.83 -1.10
CA ARG A 136 -13.94 -21.18 0.25
C ARG A 136 -14.36 -20.20 1.34
N GLY A 137 -15.43 -19.43 1.12
CA GLY A 137 -16.03 -18.56 2.13
C GLY A 137 -15.44 -17.15 2.20
N GLY A 138 -14.70 -16.75 1.18
CA GLY A 138 -14.20 -15.38 1.05
C GLY A 138 -12.79 -15.15 1.56
N GLY A 139 -12.41 -13.87 1.66
CA GLY A 139 -11.07 -13.48 2.10
C GLY A 139 -10.76 -12.00 1.85
N ALA A 140 -9.48 -11.65 1.93
CA ALA A 140 -8.98 -10.31 1.68
C ALA A 140 -7.95 -10.31 0.54
N ILE A 141 -8.15 -9.42 -0.43
CA ILE A 141 -7.16 -9.09 -1.47
C ILE A 141 -6.60 -7.71 -1.13
N ILE A 142 -5.28 -7.62 -1.00
CA ILE A 142 -4.59 -6.38 -0.63
C ILE A 142 -3.61 -6.04 -1.73
N ASN A 143 -3.90 -4.97 -2.47
CA ASN A 143 -3.07 -4.48 -3.57
C ASN A 143 -2.20 -3.31 -3.09
N LEU A 144 -0.89 -3.41 -3.31
CA LEU A 144 0.05 -2.31 -3.03
C LEU A 144 0.03 -1.31 -4.18
N GLY A 145 -0.69 -0.21 -3.95
CA GLY A 145 -0.58 1.01 -4.73
C GLY A 145 0.63 1.84 -4.32
N SER A 146 0.48 3.13 -4.39
CA SER A 146 1.41 4.17 -3.97
C SER A 146 0.63 5.46 -3.77
N GLU A 147 1.22 6.47 -3.13
CA GLU A 147 0.74 7.84 -3.26
C GLU A 147 0.67 8.25 -4.74
N LEU A 148 1.59 7.72 -5.57
CA LEU A 148 1.62 7.93 -7.01
C LEU A 148 0.52 7.19 -7.78
N SER A 149 -0.45 6.58 -7.11
CA SER A 149 -1.70 6.11 -7.71
C SER A 149 -2.74 7.23 -7.94
N ASP A 150 -2.53 8.41 -7.35
CA ASP A 150 -3.46 9.53 -7.44
C ASP A 150 -2.85 10.76 -8.15
N HIS A 151 -1.53 10.80 -8.32
CA HIS A 151 -0.79 11.86 -9.04
C HIS A 151 0.53 11.27 -9.55
N ALA A 152 1.18 11.98 -10.49
CA ALA A 152 2.49 11.62 -10.99
C ALA A 152 3.56 12.61 -10.53
N ILE A 153 4.82 12.17 -10.52
CA ILE A 153 5.98 13.04 -10.30
C ILE A 153 6.98 12.85 -11.45
N PRO A 154 7.80 13.85 -11.78
CA PRO A 154 8.86 13.67 -12.77
C PRO A 154 9.81 12.55 -12.37
N LEU A 155 10.52 11.97 -13.32
CA LEU A 155 11.50 10.88 -13.19
C LEU A 155 10.92 9.51 -12.78
N GLN A 156 9.62 9.41 -12.46
CA GLN A 156 8.93 8.15 -12.17
C GLN A 156 7.62 8.02 -12.98
N GLY A 157 7.58 8.55 -14.19
CA GLY A 157 6.35 8.60 -15.01
C GLY A 157 5.74 7.24 -15.25
N ILE A 158 6.52 6.27 -15.72
CA ILE A 158 6.02 4.92 -16.02
C ILE A 158 5.61 4.16 -14.74
N TYR A 159 6.33 4.37 -13.62
CA TYR A 159 5.94 3.83 -12.32
C TYR A 159 4.60 4.40 -11.87
N ALA A 160 4.42 5.72 -11.92
CA ALA A 160 3.16 6.37 -11.57
C ALA A 160 2.02 5.86 -12.46
N ALA A 161 2.22 5.72 -13.77
CA ALA A 161 1.24 5.16 -14.69
C ALA A 161 0.81 3.74 -14.27
N SER A 162 1.77 2.86 -13.93
CA SER A 162 1.46 1.51 -13.45
C SER A 162 0.64 1.52 -12.16
N LYS A 163 0.92 2.44 -11.22
CA LYS A 163 0.18 2.55 -9.95
C LYS A 163 -1.21 3.18 -10.12
N HIS A 164 -1.42 4.06 -11.10
CA HIS A 164 -2.76 4.50 -11.52
C HIS A 164 -3.56 3.34 -12.09
N ALA A 165 -2.95 2.52 -12.96
CA ALA A 165 -3.60 1.33 -13.53
C ALA A 165 -3.99 0.33 -12.44
N VAL A 166 -3.12 0.06 -11.46
CA VAL A 166 -3.44 -0.78 -10.28
C VAL A 166 -4.63 -0.24 -9.51
N LYS A 167 -4.71 1.08 -9.29
CA LYS A 167 -5.85 1.69 -8.62
C LYS A 167 -7.15 1.48 -9.40
N ALA A 168 -7.14 1.77 -10.70
CA ALA A 168 -8.33 1.63 -11.55
C ALA A 168 -8.83 0.18 -11.57
N PHE A 169 -7.93 -0.80 -11.74
CA PHE A 169 -8.25 -2.22 -11.68
C PHE A 169 -8.81 -2.63 -10.31
N THR A 170 -8.18 -2.19 -9.22
CA THR A 170 -8.64 -2.51 -7.85
C THR A 170 -10.03 -1.96 -7.57
N ASP A 171 -10.32 -0.74 -8.05
CA ASP A 171 -11.65 -0.12 -7.89
C ASP A 171 -12.72 -0.89 -8.67
N SER A 172 -12.44 -1.28 -9.94
CA SER A 172 -13.35 -2.07 -10.77
C SER A 172 -13.62 -3.45 -10.15
N LEU A 173 -12.56 -4.19 -9.81
CA LEU A 173 -12.69 -5.53 -9.21
C LEU A 173 -13.53 -5.50 -7.93
N ARG A 174 -13.35 -4.49 -7.08
CA ARG A 174 -14.14 -4.32 -5.86
C ARG A 174 -15.63 -4.17 -6.19
N LEU A 175 -15.98 -3.30 -7.14
CA LEU A 175 -17.37 -3.06 -7.53
C LEU A 175 -18.05 -4.32 -8.10
N GLU A 176 -17.31 -5.09 -8.90
CA GLU A 176 -17.79 -6.35 -9.46
C GLU A 176 -18.08 -7.38 -8.36
N LEU A 177 -17.12 -7.59 -7.45
CA LEU A 177 -17.29 -8.52 -6.33
C LEU A 177 -18.40 -8.09 -5.35
N GLU A 178 -18.54 -6.80 -5.10
CA GLU A 178 -19.65 -6.25 -4.30
C GLU A 178 -21.01 -6.49 -4.99
N LYS A 179 -21.11 -6.30 -6.31
CA LYS A 179 -22.32 -6.57 -7.08
C LYS A 179 -22.71 -8.05 -7.03
N GLU A 180 -21.74 -8.94 -7.08
CA GLU A 180 -21.93 -10.38 -6.96
C GLU A 180 -22.19 -10.83 -5.50
N LYS A 181 -22.07 -9.93 -4.53
CA LYS A 181 -22.13 -10.24 -3.09
C LYS A 181 -21.08 -11.27 -2.66
N ALA A 182 -19.96 -11.34 -3.37
CA ALA A 182 -18.86 -12.21 -2.98
C ALA A 182 -18.27 -11.77 -1.62
N PRO A 183 -18.00 -12.68 -0.68
CA PRO A 183 -17.50 -12.33 0.65
C PRO A 183 -15.99 -12.00 0.62
N ILE A 184 -15.55 -11.21 -0.35
CA ILE A 184 -14.14 -10.84 -0.58
C ILE A 184 -13.97 -9.33 -0.39
N ALA A 185 -13.07 -8.96 0.52
CA ALA A 185 -12.68 -7.57 0.71
C ALA A 185 -11.48 -7.22 -0.19
N VAL A 186 -11.58 -6.16 -0.99
CA VAL A 186 -10.47 -5.68 -1.83
C VAL A 186 -9.99 -4.33 -1.32
N THR A 187 -8.74 -4.28 -0.86
CA THR A 187 -8.14 -3.09 -0.26
C THR A 187 -6.97 -2.59 -1.11
N LEU A 188 -6.94 -1.28 -1.38
CA LEU A 188 -5.77 -0.60 -1.95
C LEU A 188 -4.98 0.09 -0.83
N VAL A 189 -3.74 -0.32 -0.61
CA VAL A 189 -2.82 0.34 0.32
C VAL A 189 -1.94 1.30 -0.46
N LYS A 190 -1.91 2.58 -0.10
CA LYS A 190 -1.18 3.64 -0.79
C LYS A 190 -0.10 4.23 0.13
N PRO A 191 1.11 3.65 0.16
CA PRO A 191 2.23 4.21 0.90
C PRO A 191 2.75 5.50 0.28
N ALA A 192 3.24 6.41 1.13
CA ALA A 192 4.20 7.45 0.77
C ALA A 192 5.60 6.84 0.52
N ALA A 193 6.64 7.66 0.48
CA ALA A 193 8.02 7.19 0.43
C ALA A 193 8.34 6.29 1.65
N VAL A 194 8.87 5.08 1.42
CA VAL A 194 9.17 4.08 2.48
C VAL A 194 10.63 3.68 2.38
N ASP A 195 11.32 3.62 3.53
CA ASP A 195 12.72 3.16 3.61
C ASP A 195 12.80 1.65 3.40
N THR A 196 12.93 1.25 2.15
CA THR A 196 13.04 -0.15 1.71
C THR A 196 14.09 -0.27 0.62
N MET A 197 14.33 -1.48 0.15
CA MET A 197 15.22 -1.74 -0.98
C MET A 197 14.70 -1.22 -2.33
N PHE A 198 13.58 -0.49 -2.34
CA PHE A 198 12.91 0.01 -3.54
C PHE A 198 13.83 0.83 -4.46
N VAL A 199 14.65 1.72 -3.87
CA VAL A 199 15.61 2.54 -4.65
C VAL A 199 16.78 1.71 -5.14
N ALA A 200 17.31 0.80 -4.32
CA ALA A 200 18.40 -0.10 -4.71
C ALA A 200 18.00 -1.01 -5.88
N HIS A 201 16.78 -1.54 -5.83
CA HIS A 201 16.23 -2.43 -6.85
C HIS A 201 15.78 -1.70 -8.12
N ALA A 202 15.57 -0.39 -8.09
CA ALA A 202 15.05 0.35 -9.23
C ALA A 202 16.09 0.44 -10.36
N LYS A 203 15.65 0.33 -11.63
CA LYS A 203 16.45 0.71 -12.79
C LYS A 203 16.68 2.22 -12.79
N ASN A 204 17.90 2.65 -13.05
CA ASN A 204 18.28 4.06 -13.04
C ASN A 204 18.80 4.53 -14.38
N TYR A 205 18.14 5.51 -14.95
CA TYR A 205 18.51 6.20 -16.20
C TYR A 205 19.09 7.61 -15.93
N MET A 206 19.23 7.99 -14.64
CA MET A 206 19.79 9.29 -14.28
C MET A 206 21.33 9.21 -14.15
N ASP A 207 21.96 10.37 -14.22
CA ASP A 207 23.39 10.55 -14.00
C ASP A 207 23.83 10.41 -12.52
N LYS A 208 22.86 10.44 -11.61
CA LYS A 208 23.06 10.34 -10.16
C LYS A 208 22.30 9.17 -9.55
N GLU A 209 22.79 8.68 -8.41
CA GLU A 209 22.05 7.68 -7.64
C GLU A 209 20.69 8.23 -7.21
N PRO A 210 19.61 7.41 -7.37
CA PRO A 210 18.27 7.83 -7.02
C PRO A 210 18.08 7.94 -5.52
N SER A 211 17.10 8.75 -5.12
CA SER A 211 16.66 8.93 -3.74
C SER A 211 15.14 9.07 -3.67
N LEU A 212 14.59 9.03 -2.49
CA LEU A 212 13.16 9.27 -2.26
C LEU A 212 12.94 10.65 -1.64
N PRO A 213 11.87 11.37 -2.06
CA PRO A 213 11.52 12.65 -1.45
C PRO A 213 11.04 12.45 0.00
N PRO A 214 11.48 13.28 0.96
CA PRO A 214 10.99 13.20 2.34
C PRO A 214 9.53 13.70 2.46
N PRO A 215 8.80 13.27 3.49
CA PRO A 215 9.21 12.38 4.58
C PRO A 215 9.25 10.91 4.19
N ILE A 216 10.24 10.18 4.72
CA ILE A 216 10.43 8.74 4.47
C ILE A 216 9.90 7.96 5.69
N TYR A 217 9.06 6.97 5.46
CA TYR A 217 8.39 6.19 6.49
C TYR A 217 8.99 4.80 6.65
N ALA A 218 8.83 4.22 7.84
CA ALA A 218 9.26 2.86 8.15
C ALA A 218 8.38 1.82 7.45
N PRO A 219 8.93 0.70 6.91
CA PRO A 219 8.17 -0.36 6.28
C PRO A 219 7.16 -1.04 7.22
N GLU A 220 7.43 -1.05 8.52
CA GLU A 220 6.55 -1.59 9.55
C GLU A 220 5.20 -0.88 9.62
N LEU A 221 5.12 0.40 9.24
CA LEU A 221 3.84 1.11 9.15
C LEU A 221 2.96 0.55 8.02
N VAL A 222 3.60 0.16 6.90
CA VAL A 222 2.89 -0.45 5.78
C VAL A 222 2.49 -1.88 6.13
N ALA A 223 3.40 -2.67 6.70
CA ALA A 223 3.13 -4.04 7.15
C ALA A 223 1.98 -4.09 8.18
N LYS A 224 1.99 -3.21 9.19
CA LYS A 224 0.87 -3.07 10.15
C LYS A 224 -0.45 -2.75 9.45
N THR A 225 -0.42 -1.92 8.42
CA THR A 225 -1.60 -1.56 7.64
C THR A 225 -2.13 -2.75 6.84
N ILE A 226 -1.25 -3.53 6.22
CA ILE A 226 -1.59 -4.76 5.49
C ILE A 226 -2.23 -5.76 6.45
N LEU A 227 -1.60 -6.06 7.59
CA LEU A 227 -2.12 -7.00 8.58
C LEU A 227 -3.45 -6.52 9.21
N TYR A 228 -3.62 -5.22 9.36
CA TYR A 228 -4.91 -4.67 9.79
C TYR A 228 -5.99 -4.87 8.72
N ALA A 229 -5.70 -4.57 7.44
CA ALA A 229 -6.63 -4.74 6.33
C ALA A 229 -6.98 -6.23 6.09
N ALA A 230 -6.07 -7.15 6.40
CA ALA A 230 -6.31 -8.60 6.35
C ALA A 230 -7.34 -9.09 7.39
N GLN A 231 -7.65 -8.29 8.41
CA GLN A 231 -8.65 -8.61 9.44
C GLN A 231 -9.88 -7.69 9.40
N HIS A 232 -9.75 -6.51 8.78
CA HIS A 232 -10.78 -5.48 8.81
C HIS A 232 -10.96 -4.91 7.39
N PRO A 233 -12.10 -5.17 6.74
CA PRO A 233 -12.34 -4.66 5.40
C PRO A 233 -12.12 -3.14 5.31
N LYS A 234 -11.27 -2.73 4.38
CA LYS A 234 -11.00 -1.32 4.05
C LYS A 234 -11.08 -1.14 2.55
N ARG A 235 -11.47 0.05 2.10
CA ARG A 235 -11.42 0.39 0.68
C ARG A 235 -10.00 0.82 0.28
N ASP A 236 -9.59 1.98 0.78
CA ASP A 236 -8.31 2.61 0.50
C ASP A 236 -7.66 3.04 1.82
N VAL A 237 -6.37 2.79 1.98
CA VAL A 237 -5.61 3.23 3.14
C VAL A 237 -4.32 3.90 2.69
N PHE A 238 -4.17 5.18 3.02
CA PHE A 238 -2.90 5.88 2.89
C PHE A 238 -2.00 5.57 4.08
N VAL A 239 -0.74 5.26 3.80
CA VAL A 239 0.29 5.11 4.84
C VAL A 239 1.24 6.30 4.73
N GLY A 240 1.23 7.14 5.77
CA GLY A 240 1.89 8.44 5.76
C GLY A 240 0.93 9.60 5.49
N GLY A 241 0.95 10.62 6.35
CA GLY A 241 0.11 11.81 6.19
C GLY A 241 0.44 12.62 4.94
N ALA A 242 1.71 12.60 4.51
CA ALA A 242 2.16 13.26 3.29
C ALA A 242 1.44 12.73 2.04
N ALA A 243 1.32 11.40 1.91
CA ALA A 243 0.61 10.76 0.79
C ALA A 243 -0.84 11.27 0.68
N LYS A 244 -1.53 11.38 1.82
CA LYS A 244 -2.92 11.90 1.83
C LYS A 244 -2.99 13.38 1.48
N ALA A 245 -2.05 14.18 1.98
CA ALA A 245 -2.01 15.62 1.72
C ALA A 245 -1.77 15.91 0.23
N ILE A 246 -0.82 15.21 -0.40
CA ILE A 246 -0.50 15.37 -1.83
C ILE A 246 -1.67 14.91 -2.69
N SER A 247 -2.29 13.75 -2.39
CA SER A 247 -3.49 13.27 -3.08
C SER A 247 -4.65 14.27 -3.00
N ALA A 248 -4.88 14.87 -1.82
CA ALA A 248 -5.89 15.91 -1.65
C ALA A 248 -5.54 17.20 -2.41
N GLY A 249 -4.27 17.58 -2.42
CA GLY A 249 -3.76 18.72 -3.17
C GLY A 249 -3.93 18.56 -4.67
N ASN A 250 -3.68 17.37 -5.20
CA ASN A 250 -3.91 17.05 -6.61
C ASN A 250 -5.37 17.21 -7.02
N PHE A 251 -6.29 16.80 -6.16
CA PHE A 251 -7.72 16.94 -6.42
C PHE A 251 -8.20 18.38 -6.32
N ALA A 252 -7.75 19.12 -5.29
CA ALA A 252 -8.26 20.46 -4.99
C ALA A 252 -7.54 21.58 -5.75
N MET A 253 -6.23 21.45 -6.00
CA MET A 253 -5.36 22.51 -6.53
C MET A 253 -4.29 21.93 -7.47
N PRO A 254 -4.64 21.21 -8.57
CA PRO A 254 -3.68 20.50 -9.40
C PRO A 254 -2.57 21.40 -9.95
N ALA A 255 -2.89 22.56 -10.48
CA ALA A 255 -1.89 23.49 -11.04
C ALA A 255 -0.87 24.01 -10.01
N MET A 256 -1.27 24.18 -8.76
CA MET A 256 -0.33 24.54 -7.67
C MET A 256 0.58 23.36 -7.32
N LEU A 257 0.01 22.17 -7.24
CA LEU A 257 0.79 20.96 -6.99
C LEU A 257 1.79 20.74 -8.13
N ASP A 258 1.39 20.83 -9.39
CA ASP A 258 2.29 20.70 -10.56
C ASP A 258 3.47 21.67 -10.49
N ARG A 259 3.21 22.94 -10.12
CA ARG A 259 4.27 23.94 -9.95
C ARG A 259 5.24 23.54 -8.85
N TYR A 260 4.75 23.06 -7.72
CA TYR A 260 5.56 22.59 -6.61
C TYR A 260 6.38 21.36 -7.00
N LEU A 261 5.76 20.33 -7.59
CA LEU A 261 6.42 19.10 -8.01
C LEU A 261 7.51 19.37 -9.05
N ARG A 262 7.24 20.23 -10.05
CA ARG A 262 8.22 20.65 -11.05
C ARG A 262 9.42 21.37 -10.41
N ALA A 263 9.20 22.18 -9.40
CA ALA A 263 10.27 22.94 -8.74
C ALA A 263 11.16 22.07 -7.83
N THR A 264 10.60 20.99 -7.25
CA THR A 264 11.25 20.27 -6.15
C THR A 264 11.69 18.85 -6.50
N MET A 265 10.87 18.10 -7.27
CA MET A 265 11.04 16.65 -7.42
C MET A 265 12.29 16.25 -8.19
N PHE A 266 12.72 17.01 -9.19
CA PHE A 266 13.98 16.72 -9.91
C PHE A 266 15.20 16.72 -8.98
N LYS A 267 15.20 17.55 -7.94
CA LYS A 267 16.29 17.62 -6.97
C LYS A 267 16.15 16.57 -5.86
N GLN A 268 14.92 16.37 -5.36
CA GLN A 268 14.67 15.49 -4.21
C GLN A 268 14.79 14.00 -4.55
N GLN A 269 14.67 13.62 -5.84
CA GLN A 269 14.77 12.22 -6.27
C GLN A 269 16.18 11.79 -6.68
N ARG A 270 17.18 12.62 -6.47
CA ARG A 270 18.59 12.26 -6.75
C ARG A 270 19.52 12.72 -5.64
N THR A 271 20.55 11.94 -5.44
CA THR A 271 21.65 12.26 -4.53
C THR A 271 22.69 13.13 -5.22
N SER A 272 23.78 13.46 -4.52
CA SER A 272 24.99 14.05 -5.12
C SER A 272 25.94 12.99 -5.72
N ILE A 273 25.73 11.71 -5.42
CA ILE A 273 26.59 10.59 -5.82
C ILE A 273 26.36 10.28 -7.30
N PRO A 274 27.39 10.23 -8.15
CA PRO A 274 27.25 9.77 -9.53
C PRO A 274 26.75 8.33 -9.59
N SER A 275 25.88 8.03 -10.56
CA SER A 275 25.45 6.65 -10.80
C SER A 275 26.60 5.80 -11.33
N ALA A 276 26.78 4.61 -10.75
CA ALA A 276 27.82 3.69 -11.22
C ALA A 276 27.47 3.16 -12.62
N PRO A 277 28.44 3.03 -13.54
CA PRO A 277 28.19 2.50 -14.88
C PRO A 277 27.54 1.11 -14.89
N ASN A 278 27.92 0.26 -13.91
CA ASN A 278 27.41 -1.11 -13.75
C ASN A 278 26.47 -1.21 -12.54
N ARG A 279 25.65 -0.16 -12.31
CA ARG A 279 24.69 -0.17 -11.23
C ARG A 279 23.74 -1.37 -11.36
N ARG A 280 23.63 -2.14 -10.28
CA ARG A 280 22.69 -3.25 -10.21
C ARG A 280 21.27 -2.74 -10.05
N ASP A 281 20.35 -3.51 -10.56
CA ASP A 281 18.91 -3.32 -10.36
C ASP A 281 18.21 -4.69 -10.35
N ALA A 282 16.93 -4.68 -10.03
CA ALA A 282 16.12 -5.89 -9.98
C ALA A 282 14.97 -5.89 -11.01
N LEU A 283 15.08 -5.11 -12.11
CA LEU A 283 14.02 -5.02 -13.11
C LEU A 283 13.80 -6.35 -13.82
N HIS A 284 14.85 -6.92 -14.41
CA HIS A 284 14.76 -8.16 -15.20
C HIS A 284 15.13 -9.42 -14.40
N ALA A 285 16.03 -9.31 -13.44
CA ALA A 285 16.50 -10.43 -12.61
C ALA A 285 16.52 -10.04 -11.12
N PRO A 286 16.44 -10.99 -10.18
CA PRO A 286 16.61 -10.66 -8.75
C PRO A 286 18.00 -10.09 -8.48
N ASP A 287 18.13 -9.24 -7.46
CA ASP A 287 19.42 -8.71 -6.98
C ASP A 287 19.85 -9.42 -5.69
N PRO A 288 20.67 -10.47 -5.76
CA PRO A 288 21.00 -11.29 -4.60
C PRO A 288 21.67 -10.53 -3.45
N GLN A 289 22.33 -9.41 -3.71
CA GLN A 289 23.01 -8.63 -2.68
C GLN A 289 22.06 -7.80 -1.82
N ASN A 290 20.86 -7.57 -2.30
CA ASN A 290 19.87 -6.73 -1.64
C ASN A 290 18.61 -7.51 -1.17
N GLU A 291 18.67 -8.84 -1.21
CA GLU A 291 17.65 -9.71 -0.62
C GLU A 291 17.78 -9.77 0.91
N LEU A 292 16.70 -10.17 1.56
CA LEU A 292 16.57 -10.32 3.02
C LEU A 292 16.85 -9.03 3.83
N ARG A 293 16.70 -7.87 3.17
CA ARG A 293 16.83 -6.55 3.77
C ARG A 293 15.48 -5.84 3.77
N GLU A 294 15.05 -5.41 4.93
CA GLU A 294 13.80 -4.66 5.08
C GLU A 294 13.98 -3.18 4.73
N ARG A 295 15.14 -2.61 5.10
CA ARG A 295 15.45 -1.19 4.96
C ARG A 295 16.77 -0.98 4.23
N GLN A 296 16.84 0.08 3.46
CA GLN A 296 18.07 0.52 2.78
C GLN A 296 18.89 1.50 3.65
N GLY A 297 18.23 2.24 4.53
CA GLY A 297 18.88 3.31 5.30
C GLY A 297 19.02 4.60 4.47
N LEU A 298 18.00 4.93 3.68
CA LEU A 298 18.00 6.07 2.75
C LEU A 298 18.08 7.42 3.45
N SER A 299 17.68 7.50 4.70
CA SER A 299 17.63 8.74 5.46
C SER A 299 17.99 8.51 6.92
N PRO A 300 18.73 9.43 7.56
CA PRO A 300 18.92 9.41 8.99
C PRO A 300 17.62 9.68 9.79
N HIS A 301 16.59 10.18 9.10
CA HIS A 301 15.30 10.57 9.70
C HIS A 301 14.17 9.78 9.05
N VAL A 302 13.94 8.56 9.55
CA VAL A 302 12.80 7.72 9.15
C VAL A 302 11.67 7.93 10.15
N VAL A 303 10.45 8.13 9.63
CA VAL A 303 9.24 8.31 10.44
C VAL A 303 8.74 6.93 10.88
N GLU A 304 9.04 6.56 12.12
CA GLU A 304 8.71 5.26 12.71
C GLU A 304 7.23 5.15 13.15
N THR A 305 6.59 6.28 13.44
CA THR A 305 5.19 6.34 13.86
C THR A 305 4.44 7.43 13.13
N CYS A 306 3.21 7.14 12.70
CA CYS A 306 2.38 8.11 11.99
C CYS A 306 0.98 8.17 12.63
N PRO A 307 0.64 9.24 13.37
CA PRO A 307 -0.68 9.41 13.96
C PRO A 307 -1.82 9.35 12.94
N TYR A 308 -1.61 9.93 11.75
CA TYR A 308 -2.57 9.86 10.65
C TYR A 308 -2.86 8.40 10.26
N THR A 309 -1.81 7.58 10.04
CA THR A 309 -1.98 6.17 9.68
C THR A 309 -2.71 5.42 10.79
N ALA A 310 -2.28 5.59 12.05
CA ALA A 310 -2.93 4.95 13.19
C ALA A 310 -4.42 5.31 13.30
N LEU A 311 -4.75 6.58 13.05
CA LEU A 311 -6.12 7.08 13.08
C LEU A 311 -6.96 6.53 11.92
N SER A 312 -6.38 6.45 10.71
CA SER A 312 -7.05 5.93 9.51
C SER A 312 -7.47 4.47 9.64
N LEU A 313 -6.72 3.67 10.39
CA LEU A 313 -7.06 2.29 10.71
C LEU A 313 -8.23 2.20 11.71
N ARG A 314 -8.38 3.17 12.60
CA ARG A 314 -9.41 3.20 13.67
C ARG A 314 -10.65 4.03 13.35
N LYS A 315 -10.93 4.34 12.08
CA LYS A 315 -11.97 5.30 11.62
C LYS A 315 -13.36 5.12 12.29
N GLY A 316 -13.79 3.91 12.63
CA GLY A 316 -15.07 3.70 13.30
C GLY A 316 -15.16 4.38 14.68
N LYS A 317 -14.07 4.40 15.45
CA LYS A 317 -14.02 5.06 16.77
C LYS A 317 -13.84 6.58 16.66
N VAL A 318 -13.15 7.05 15.62
CA VAL A 318 -12.85 8.46 15.41
C VAL A 318 -14.06 9.23 14.89
N MET A 319 -14.84 8.64 14.00
CA MET A 319 -16.11 9.26 13.55
C MET A 319 -17.06 9.44 14.73
N GLY A 320 -17.11 8.49 15.65
CA GLY A 320 -17.87 8.62 16.90
C GLY A 320 -17.39 9.77 17.79
N VAL A 321 -16.06 9.93 17.94
CA VAL A 321 -15.47 11.03 18.71
C VAL A 321 -15.71 12.39 18.05
N LEU A 322 -15.54 12.49 16.72
CA LEU A 322 -15.78 13.74 15.98
C LEU A 322 -17.26 14.13 15.96
N LEU A 323 -18.17 13.17 15.80
CA LEU A 323 -19.60 13.41 15.88
C LEU A 323 -20.02 13.79 17.30
N GLY A 324 -19.46 13.16 18.34
CA GLY A 324 -19.66 13.51 19.74
C GLY A 324 -19.14 14.92 20.07
N ALA A 325 -17.92 15.25 19.62
CA ALA A 325 -17.36 16.59 19.81
C ALA A 325 -18.14 17.67 19.03
N GLY A 326 -18.58 17.36 17.81
CA GLY A 326 -19.44 18.25 17.01
C GLY A 326 -20.80 18.47 17.66
N ALA A 327 -21.42 17.44 18.21
CA ALA A 327 -22.70 17.53 18.95
C ALA A 327 -22.53 18.35 20.24
N LEU A 328 -21.44 18.13 21.00
CA LEU A 328 -21.12 18.93 22.19
C LEU A 328 -20.86 20.39 21.86
N PHE A 329 -20.14 20.68 20.78
CA PHE A 329 -19.91 22.05 20.32
C PHE A 329 -21.22 22.74 19.85
N ALA A 330 -22.09 22.01 19.14
CA ALA A 330 -23.41 22.50 18.76
C ALA A 330 -24.30 22.77 19.98
N ALA A 331 -24.32 21.85 20.93
CA ALA A 331 -25.04 22.00 22.19
C ALA A 331 -24.52 23.21 23.02
N TRP A 332 -23.18 23.38 23.09
CA TRP A 332 -22.57 24.53 23.73
C TRP A 332 -22.96 25.86 23.06
N LYS A 333 -22.94 25.92 21.70
CA LYS A 333 -23.41 27.11 20.95
C LYS A 333 -24.89 27.39 21.12
N LEU A 334 -25.72 26.36 21.27
CA LEU A 334 -27.16 26.53 21.51
C LEU A 334 -27.44 26.97 22.95
N ALA A 335 -26.74 26.43 23.94
CA ALA A 335 -26.84 26.82 25.35
C ALA A 335 -26.31 28.23 25.65
N GLY A 336 -25.32 28.70 24.84
CA GLY A 336 -24.76 30.04 24.96
C GLY A 336 -25.54 31.18 24.24
N ARG A 337 -26.70 30.89 23.64
CA ARG A 337 -27.55 31.95 23.08
C ARG A 337 -28.34 32.56 24.22
N PRO A 338 -28.19 33.87 24.56
CA PRO A 338 -29.04 34.51 25.52
C PRO A 338 -30.50 34.44 25.01
N ALA A 339 -31.41 34.00 25.88
CA ALA A 339 -32.84 33.95 25.58
C ALA A 339 -33.25 35.33 24.99
N ALA A 340 -33.77 35.31 23.77
CA ALA A 340 -34.31 36.51 23.16
C ALA A 340 -35.39 37.05 24.13
N ARG A 341 -35.09 38.18 24.77
CA ARG A 341 -36.08 38.91 25.56
C ARG A 341 -37.22 39.30 24.64
N THR A 342 -38.34 38.59 24.76
CA THR A 342 -39.58 38.99 24.14
C THR A 342 -39.95 40.35 24.76
N TRP A 343 -39.75 41.41 24.03
CA TRP A 343 -40.34 42.70 24.38
C TRP A 343 -41.86 42.58 24.23
N SER A 344 -42.54 42.51 25.37
CA SER A 344 -44.00 42.55 25.36
C SER A 344 -44.45 43.97 24.98
N ALA A 345 -45.25 44.03 23.90
CA ALA A 345 -45.87 45.25 23.34
C ALA A 345 -46.93 45.93 24.26
N ASN A 346 -46.81 45.83 25.59
CA ASN A 346 -47.81 46.31 26.54
C ASN A 346 -47.45 47.61 27.27
N ARG A 347 -46.46 48.44 26.80
CA ARG A 347 -46.19 49.76 27.42
C ARG A 347 -46.47 50.97 26.52
N LEU A 348 -47.30 50.81 25.50
CA LEU A 348 -47.72 51.93 24.63
C LEU A 348 -49.20 52.35 24.81
N ARG A 349 -49.88 51.94 25.90
CA ARG A 349 -51.25 52.35 26.17
C ARG A 349 -51.43 53.15 27.49
N GLN A 350 -50.40 53.73 28.07
CA GLN A 350 -50.52 54.58 29.27
C GLN A 350 -49.85 55.94 29.11
N ALA A 351 -49.72 56.46 27.89
CA ALA A 351 -49.31 57.85 27.64
C ALA A 351 -50.06 58.40 26.43
N LEU A 352 -51.38 58.52 26.55
CA LEU A 352 -52.27 59.48 25.84
C LEU A 352 -53.44 59.79 26.78
#